data_b2026f3be0a5123012fef793bdb61b1e
#
_entry.id   b2026f3be0a5123012fef793bdb61b1e
#
_cell.length_a   1.000
_cell.length_b   1.000
_cell.length_c   1.000
_cell.angle_alpha   90.00
_cell.angle_beta   90.00
_cell.angle_gamma   90.00
#
_symmetry.space_group_name_H-M   'P 1'
#
loop_
_entity.id
_entity.type
_entity.pdbx_description
1 polymer ?
#
loop_
_entity_poly.entity_id
_entity_poly.type
_entity_poly.pdbx_seq_one_letter_code
_entity_poly.pdbx_strand_id
1 'polypeptide(L)'
;DETLAKARKAVAEGDLDGLILQAHSMKGTAAGLGFSALSEASRGLEMACRDAEGGALPEDAGAAVERIARLVQQTLEAVSADTDG
;
A
#
# COMPACT_ATOMS: atom_id res chain seq x y z
N ASP A 1 -9.71 -2.23 -5.66
CA ASP A 1 -9.64 -2.20 -4.21
C ASP A 1 -9.80 -0.78 -3.70
N GLU A 2 -10.75 -0.57 -2.81
CA GLU A 2 -11.04 0.76 -2.24
C GLU A 2 -9.84 1.37 -1.52
N THR A 3 -9.08 0.56 -0.82
CA THR A 3 -7.92 1.05 -0.06
C THR A 3 -6.86 1.60 -1.01
N LEU A 4 -6.60 0.91 -2.12
CA LEU A 4 -5.68 1.40 -3.14
C LEU A 4 -6.17 2.69 -3.79
N ALA A 5 -7.47 2.77 -4.09
CA ALA A 5 -8.05 3.98 -4.66
C ALA A 5 -7.91 5.17 -3.71
N LYS A 6 -8.13 4.94 -2.42
CA LYS A 6 -7.95 5.96 -1.39
C LYS A 6 -6.47 6.36 -1.25
N ALA A 7 -5.55 5.40 -1.34
CA ALA A 7 -4.13 5.68 -1.28
C ALA A 7 -3.68 6.53 -2.46
N ARG A 8 -4.14 6.20 -3.67
CA ARG A 8 -3.85 7.00 -4.87
C ARG A 8 -4.39 8.41 -4.76
N LYS A 9 -5.61 8.55 -4.22
CA LYS A 9 -6.21 9.85 -4.00
C LYS A 9 -5.39 10.67 -3.00
N ALA A 10 -4.95 10.04 -1.91
CA ALA A 10 -4.11 10.71 -0.91
C ALA A 10 -2.81 11.21 -1.53
N VAL A 11 -2.18 10.43 -2.41
CA VAL A 11 -0.97 10.87 -3.12
C VAL A 11 -1.28 12.06 -4.00
N ALA A 12 -2.37 12.01 -4.76
CA ALA A 12 -2.75 13.08 -5.68
C ALA A 12 -3.05 14.39 -4.95
N GLU A 13 -3.61 14.29 -3.75
CA GLU A 13 -3.98 15.46 -2.94
C GLU A 13 -2.89 15.93 -1.99
N GLY A 14 -1.78 15.21 -1.92
CA GLY A 14 -0.72 15.51 -0.96
C GLY A 14 -1.14 15.26 0.48
N ASP A 15 -2.06 14.34 0.71
CA ASP A 15 -2.63 14.04 2.03
C ASP A 15 -1.79 13.00 2.75
N LEU A 16 -0.80 13.47 3.50
CA LEU A 16 0.13 12.59 4.22
C LEU A 16 -0.59 11.72 5.25
N ASP A 17 -1.47 12.31 6.05
CA ASP A 17 -2.19 11.57 7.10
C ASP A 17 -3.10 10.50 6.48
N GLY A 18 -3.77 10.84 5.39
CA GLY A 18 -4.61 9.89 4.66
C GLY A 18 -3.80 8.73 4.11
N LEU A 19 -2.61 9.01 3.56
CA LEU A 19 -1.75 7.96 3.03
C LEU A 19 -1.22 7.04 4.14
N ILE A 20 -0.84 7.60 5.29
CA ILE A 20 -0.43 6.81 6.45
C ILE A 20 -1.54 5.84 6.86
N LEU A 21 -2.77 6.35 6.93
CA LEU A 21 -3.93 5.54 7.31
C LEU A 21 -4.13 4.38 6.34
N GLN A 22 -4.05 4.63 5.03
CA GLN A 22 -4.24 3.58 4.03
C GLN A 22 -3.10 2.56 4.06
N ALA A 23 -1.86 3.02 4.20
CA ALA A 23 -0.70 2.12 4.31
C ALA A 23 -0.80 1.22 5.53
N HIS A 24 -1.20 1.78 6.67
CA HIS A 24 -1.40 1.02 7.90
C HIS A 24 -2.50 -0.05 7.71
N SER A 25 -3.60 0.31 7.09
CA SER A 25 -4.71 -0.60 6.81
C SER A 25 -4.27 -1.75 5.91
N MET A 26 -3.54 -1.44 4.83
CA MET A 26 -3.03 -2.47 3.91
C MET A 26 -2.05 -3.41 4.60
N LYS A 27 -1.17 -2.87 5.43
CA LYS A 27 -0.22 -3.67 6.21
C LYS A 27 -0.95 -4.68 7.10
N GLY A 28 -1.94 -4.22 7.85
CA GLY A 28 -2.72 -5.08 8.75
C GLY A 28 -3.47 -6.17 8.00
N THR A 29 -4.12 -5.81 6.90
CA THR A 29 -4.87 -6.77 6.08
C THR A 29 -3.93 -7.82 5.48
N ALA A 30 -2.82 -7.39 4.91
CA ALA A 30 -1.86 -8.30 4.29
C ALA A 30 -1.23 -9.25 5.32
N ALA A 31 -0.89 -8.73 6.50
CA ALA A 31 -0.34 -9.56 7.57
C ALA A 31 -1.34 -10.61 8.04
N GLY A 32 -2.59 -10.21 8.19
CA GLY A 32 -3.66 -11.14 8.60
C GLY A 32 -3.92 -12.25 7.61
N LEU A 33 -3.66 -12.01 6.32
CA LEU A 33 -3.83 -12.99 5.25
C LEU A 33 -2.55 -13.75 4.91
N GLY A 34 -1.44 -13.41 5.54
CA GLY A 34 -0.16 -14.09 5.31
C GLY A 34 0.60 -13.62 4.06
N PHE A 35 0.27 -12.45 3.51
CA PHE A 35 0.92 -11.92 2.31
C PHE A 35 2.15 -11.09 2.70
N SER A 36 3.27 -11.76 2.93
CA SER A 36 4.48 -11.15 3.48
C SER A 36 5.03 -10.00 2.64
N ALA A 37 5.15 -10.18 1.33
CA ALA A 37 5.71 -9.15 0.44
C ALA A 37 4.83 -7.89 0.44
N LEU A 38 3.51 -8.09 0.40
CA LEU A 38 2.56 -6.98 0.41
C LEU A 38 2.59 -6.26 1.77
N SER A 39 2.65 -7.04 2.86
CA SER A 39 2.74 -6.49 4.21
C SER A 39 4.01 -5.65 4.38
N GLU A 40 5.15 -6.14 3.91
CA GLU A 40 6.43 -5.42 4.00
C GLU A 40 6.43 -4.15 3.18
N ALA A 41 5.89 -4.19 1.96
CA ALA A 41 5.80 -3.02 1.11
C ALA A 41 4.91 -1.95 1.74
N SER A 42 3.78 -2.36 2.31
CA SER A 42 2.85 -1.44 2.99
C SER A 42 3.48 -0.84 4.24
N ARG A 43 4.20 -1.65 5.01
CA ARG A 43 4.92 -1.19 6.19
C ARG A 43 5.99 -0.16 5.80
N GLY A 44 6.75 -0.44 4.74
CA GLY A 44 7.76 0.49 4.25
C GLY A 44 7.18 1.84 3.88
N LEU A 45 6.03 1.84 3.20
CA LEU A 45 5.33 3.07 2.86
C LEU A 45 4.86 3.81 4.11
N GLU A 46 4.27 3.10 5.06
CA GLU A 46 3.81 3.69 6.32
C GLU A 46 4.98 4.35 7.05
N MET A 47 6.11 3.65 7.18
CA MET A 47 7.28 4.17 7.88
C MET A 47 7.87 5.39 7.19
N ALA A 48 7.98 5.35 5.85
CA ALA A 48 8.49 6.48 5.09
C ALA A 48 7.60 7.72 5.28
N CYS A 49 6.29 7.53 5.31
CA CYS A 49 5.35 8.63 5.52
C CYS A 49 5.45 9.18 6.95
N ARG A 50 5.60 8.31 7.94
CA ARG A 50 5.74 8.76 9.34
C ARG A 50 7.04 9.50 9.59
N ASP A 51 8.09 9.15 8.86
CA ASP A 51 9.39 9.81 8.96
C ASP A 51 9.46 11.09 8.12
N ALA A 52 8.48 11.36 7.28
CA ALA A 52 8.47 12.54 6.42
C ALA A 52 8.36 13.82 7.26
N GLU A 53 9.27 14.75 7.02
CA GLU A 53 9.30 16.02 7.73
C GLU A 53 8.43 17.06 7.03
N GLY A 54 7.90 18.00 7.81
CA GLY A 54 7.14 19.14 7.29
C GLY A 54 5.77 18.80 6.74
N GLY A 55 5.29 17.57 6.96
CA GLY A 55 3.97 17.12 6.49
C GLY A 55 3.86 16.86 5.00
N ALA A 56 4.98 16.88 4.28
CA ALA A 56 5.00 16.61 2.84
C ALA A 56 5.14 15.12 2.58
N LEU A 57 4.54 14.63 1.47
CA LEU A 57 4.70 13.24 1.06
C LEU A 57 6.15 12.95 0.69
N PRO A 58 6.64 11.70 0.94
CA PRO A 58 7.92 11.27 0.38
C PRO A 58 7.90 11.40 -1.14
N GLU A 59 9.06 11.70 -1.74
CA GLU A 59 9.17 11.87 -3.19
C GLU A 59 8.72 10.65 -3.97
N ASP A 60 8.96 9.47 -3.44
CA ASP A 60 8.63 8.20 -4.08
C ASP A 60 7.28 7.63 -3.64
N ALA A 61 6.44 8.41 -2.95
CA ALA A 61 5.17 7.91 -2.43
C ALA A 61 4.28 7.35 -3.53
N GLY A 62 4.18 8.04 -4.66
CA GLY A 62 3.39 7.57 -5.80
C GLY A 62 3.91 6.26 -6.36
N ALA A 63 5.23 6.15 -6.52
CA ALA A 63 5.86 4.92 -7.01
C ALA A 63 5.65 3.77 -6.03
N ALA A 64 5.72 4.05 -4.72
CA ALA A 64 5.48 3.05 -3.69
C ALA A 64 4.05 2.52 -3.72
N VAL A 65 3.07 3.40 -3.90
CA VAL A 65 1.66 2.99 -4.03
C VAL A 65 1.46 2.12 -5.27
N GLU A 66 2.07 2.49 -6.41
CA GLU A 66 1.95 1.69 -7.63
C GLU A 66 2.65 0.33 -7.50
N ARG A 67 3.75 0.26 -6.77
CA ARG A 67 4.40 -1.01 -6.47
C ARG A 67 3.48 -1.91 -5.64
N ILE A 68 2.82 -1.35 -4.64
CA ILE A 68 1.84 -2.09 -3.83
C ILE A 68 0.70 -2.56 -4.73
N ALA A 69 0.22 -1.73 -5.65
CA ALA A 69 -0.83 -2.11 -6.58
C ALA A 69 -0.42 -3.32 -7.44
N ARG A 70 0.83 -3.36 -7.90
CA ARG A 70 1.35 -4.51 -8.65
C ARG A 70 1.40 -5.77 -7.79
N LEU A 71 1.81 -5.64 -6.52
CA LEU A 71 1.84 -6.77 -5.60
C LEU A 71 0.45 -7.31 -5.30
N VAL A 72 -0.54 -6.43 -5.17
CA VAL A 72 -1.93 -6.84 -5.01
C VAL A 72 -2.40 -7.62 -6.24
N GLN A 73 -2.10 -7.12 -7.44
CA GLN A 73 -2.46 -7.78 -8.69
C GLN A 73 -1.84 -9.16 -8.78
N GLN A 74 -0.54 -9.30 -8.48
CA GLN A 74 0.16 -10.58 -8.50
C GLN A 74 -0.43 -11.55 -7.49
N THR A 75 -0.79 -11.07 -6.31
CA THR A 75 -1.40 -11.90 -5.26
C THR A 75 -2.75 -12.42 -5.71
N LEU A 76 -3.58 -11.56 -6.30
CA LEU A 76 -4.89 -11.96 -6.80
C LEU A 76 -4.78 -12.98 -7.93
N GLU A 77 -3.81 -12.82 -8.82
CA GLU A 77 -3.56 -13.76 -9.91
C GLU A 77 -3.15 -15.13 -9.37
N ALA A 78 -2.29 -15.15 -8.36
CA ALA A 78 -1.84 -16.40 -7.74
C ALA A 78 -3.01 -17.13 -7.06
N VAL A 79 -3.87 -16.41 -6.35
CA VAL A 79 -5.05 -16.98 -5.69
C VAL A 79 -6.02 -17.54 -6.75
N SER A 80 -6.25 -16.79 -7.82
CA SER A 80 -7.13 -17.25 -8.91
C SER A 80 -6.60 -18.50 -9.58
N ALA A 81 -5.30 -18.58 -9.81
CA ALA A 81 -4.67 -19.76 -10.41
C ALA A 81 -4.86 -21.00 -9.52
N ASP A 82 -4.70 -20.84 -8.21
CA ASP A 82 -4.92 -21.93 -7.26
C ASP A 82 -6.38 -22.39 -7.25
N THR A 83 -7.30 -21.44 -7.39
CA THR A 83 -8.74 -21.75 -7.40
C THR A 83 -9.14 -22.51 -8.65
N ASP A 84 -8.52 -22.20 -9.78
CA ASP A 84 -8.81 -22.85 -11.05
C ASP A 84 -8.22 -24.27 -11.15
N GLY A 85 -7.25 -24.56 -10.32
CA GLY A 85 -6.62 -25.86 -10.26
C GLY A 85 -7.48 -26.86 -9.57
#